data_7fce33aba68abf61822974d5f5978c24
#
_entry.id   7fce33aba68abf61822974d5f5978c24
#
_cell.length_a   1.000
_cell.length_b   1.000
_cell.length_c   1.000
_cell.angle_alpha   90.00
_cell.angle_beta   90.00
_cell.angle_gamma   90.00
#
_symmetry.space_group_name_H-M   'P 1'
#
loop_
_entity.id
_entity.type
_entity.pdbx_description
1 polymer ?
#
loop_
_entity_poly.entity_id
_entity_poly.type
_entity_poly.pdbx_seq_one_letter_code
_entity_poly.pdbx_strand_id
1 'polypeptide(L)'
;IRDRYHTMINPSVYMDVDGRYRGLDHNIHTSEGFTNYTIFSLWDTYRAEHPFLNLLKPRQNTDMVQSMIRHQQQSVHGMLPVWSLMGNEGWCMSGYHAVSALADAVAKGADISVGEALMAMDHTANVPYYEGVEAYKRLGYVPFDQSGTAASTTLEYAYDDWTIYRTALLLSL
;
A
#
# COMPACT_ATOMS: atom_id res chain seq x y z
N ILE A 1 13.38 14.25 -19.95
CA ILE A 1 12.04 14.03 -20.54
C ILE A 1 11.69 12.56 -20.45
N ARG A 2 12.54 11.63 -20.95
CA ARG A 2 12.29 10.18 -20.95
C ARG A 2 11.97 9.64 -19.54
N ASP A 3 12.78 9.97 -18.55
CA ASP A 3 12.65 9.47 -17.19
C ASP A 3 11.35 9.94 -16.52
N ARG A 4 10.95 11.20 -16.72
CA ARG A 4 9.64 11.71 -16.28
C ARG A 4 8.47 10.98 -16.95
N TYR A 5 8.60 10.64 -18.23
CA TYR A 5 7.59 9.87 -18.94
C TYR A 5 7.43 8.48 -18.31
N HIS A 6 8.53 7.77 -18.05
CA HIS A 6 8.50 6.45 -17.44
C HIS A 6 7.91 6.46 -16.02
N THR A 7 8.19 7.47 -15.21
CA THR A 7 7.59 7.65 -13.87
C THR A 7 6.06 7.81 -13.90
N MET A 8 5.49 8.21 -15.04
CA MET A 8 4.05 8.46 -15.18
C MET A 8 3.30 7.33 -15.92
N ILE A 9 3.96 6.23 -16.26
CA ILE A 9 3.33 5.10 -16.95
C ILE A 9 2.50 4.25 -15.99
N ASN A 10 3.01 3.99 -14.81
CA ASN A 10 2.36 3.23 -13.75
C ASN A 10 2.43 4.02 -12.43
N PRO A 11 1.52 3.79 -11.49
CA PRO A 11 0.30 2.96 -11.56
C PRO A 11 -0.68 3.41 -12.66
N SER A 12 -1.44 2.46 -13.21
CA SER A 12 -2.36 2.70 -14.32
C SER A 12 -3.81 2.77 -13.84
N VAL A 13 -4.62 3.59 -14.51
CA VAL A 13 -6.07 3.62 -14.28
C VAL A 13 -6.67 2.24 -14.58
N TYR A 14 -7.46 1.74 -13.67
CA TYR A 14 -8.13 0.44 -13.75
C TYR A 14 -9.60 0.57 -13.37
N MET A 15 -10.35 1.19 -14.24
CA MET A 15 -11.80 1.28 -14.17
C MET A 15 -12.37 1.66 -15.54
N ASP A 16 -13.62 1.31 -15.75
CA ASP A 16 -14.38 1.72 -16.93
C ASP A 16 -14.82 3.19 -16.85
N VAL A 17 -15.31 3.72 -17.96
CA VAL A 17 -15.77 5.13 -18.05
C VAL A 17 -16.97 5.43 -17.16
N ASP A 18 -17.72 4.41 -16.76
CA ASP A 18 -18.84 4.52 -15.81
C ASP A 18 -18.41 4.34 -14.33
N GLY A 19 -17.11 4.26 -14.06
CA GLY A 19 -16.54 4.11 -12.73
C GLY A 19 -16.49 2.68 -12.22
N ARG A 20 -16.91 1.67 -12.99
CA ARG A 20 -16.85 0.28 -12.55
C ARG A 20 -15.44 -0.31 -12.68
N TYR A 21 -15.06 -1.13 -11.73
CA TYR A 21 -13.79 -1.87 -11.74
C TYR A 21 -13.93 -3.22 -11.04
N ARG A 22 -13.02 -4.15 -11.33
CA ARG A 22 -12.95 -5.45 -10.66
C ARG A 22 -12.05 -5.35 -9.43
N GLY A 23 -12.59 -5.66 -8.26
CA GLY A 23 -11.83 -5.69 -7.00
C GLY A 23 -10.96 -6.93 -6.85
N LEU A 24 -10.16 -6.98 -5.77
CA LEU A 24 -9.35 -8.15 -5.40
C LEU A 24 -10.19 -9.35 -4.93
N ASP A 25 -11.45 -9.12 -4.58
CA ASP A 25 -12.46 -10.16 -4.32
C ASP A 25 -13.10 -10.72 -5.60
N HIS A 26 -12.64 -10.26 -6.76
CA HIS A 26 -13.16 -10.57 -8.09
C HIS A 26 -14.57 -10.08 -8.39
N ASN A 27 -15.19 -9.32 -7.50
CA ASN A 27 -16.47 -8.68 -7.72
C ASN A 27 -16.32 -7.35 -8.48
N ILE A 28 -17.43 -6.89 -9.05
CA ILE A 28 -17.49 -5.57 -9.68
C ILE A 28 -17.90 -4.54 -8.63
N HIS A 29 -17.07 -3.55 -8.46
CA HIS A 29 -17.30 -2.39 -7.61
C HIS A 29 -17.44 -1.12 -8.45
N THR A 30 -17.97 -0.07 -7.83
CA THR A 30 -18.04 1.27 -8.44
C THR A 30 -17.18 2.22 -7.62
N SER A 31 -16.33 2.94 -8.29
CA SER A 31 -15.52 4.00 -7.67
C SER A 31 -16.40 5.22 -7.40
N GLU A 32 -16.42 5.67 -6.17
CA GLU A 32 -17.17 6.85 -5.74
C GLU A 32 -16.19 7.97 -5.33
N GLY A 33 -16.05 8.95 -6.20
CA GLY A 33 -15.27 10.17 -5.92
C GLY A 33 -13.76 10.05 -6.10
N PHE A 34 -13.23 8.93 -6.58
CA PHE A 34 -11.81 8.74 -6.87
C PHE A 34 -11.61 7.94 -8.17
N THR A 35 -10.43 8.03 -8.74
CA THR A 35 -10.01 7.16 -9.86
C THR A 35 -9.33 5.92 -9.31
N ASN A 36 -9.83 4.72 -9.70
CA ASN A 36 -9.20 3.48 -9.24
C ASN A 36 -7.96 3.15 -10.06
N TYR A 37 -6.88 2.80 -9.37
CA TYR A 37 -5.57 2.46 -9.95
C TYR A 37 -5.17 1.02 -9.66
N THR A 38 -4.28 0.49 -10.51
CA THR A 38 -3.64 -0.82 -10.38
C THR A 38 -2.17 -0.75 -10.81
N ILE A 39 -1.48 -1.89 -10.76
CA ILE A 39 -0.05 -2.02 -11.04
C ILE A 39 0.75 -1.27 -9.98
N PHE A 40 0.56 -1.72 -8.74
CA PHE A 40 1.32 -1.25 -7.60
C PHE A 40 2.53 -2.16 -7.35
N SER A 41 3.72 -1.60 -7.43
CA SER A 41 5.01 -2.23 -7.14
C SER A 41 5.61 -1.52 -5.93
N LEU A 42 5.04 -1.79 -4.74
CA LEU A 42 5.22 -0.89 -3.60
C LEU A 42 6.61 -0.93 -3.00
N TRP A 43 7.31 -2.07 -3.08
CA TRP A 43 8.73 -2.15 -2.68
C TRP A 43 9.63 -1.17 -3.45
N ASP A 44 9.25 -0.87 -4.71
CA ASP A 44 9.97 0.10 -5.53
C ASP A 44 9.46 1.53 -5.30
N THR A 45 8.15 1.72 -5.33
CA THR A 45 7.53 3.05 -5.53
C THR A 45 7.40 3.86 -4.24
N TYR A 46 7.38 3.22 -3.06
CA TYR A 46 7.34 3.94 -1.80
C TYR A 46 8.59 4.81 -1.59
N ARG A 47 9.73 4.38 -2.15
CA ARG A 47 11.04 5.02 -1.95
C ARG A 47 11.11 6.44 -2.50
N ALA A 48 10.50 6.67 -3.66
CA ALA A 48 10.58 7.97 -4.32
C ALA A 48 9.34 8.35 -5.13
N GLU A 49 8.69 7.41 -5.82
CA GLU A 49 7.62 7.71 -6.77
C GLU A 49 6.39 8.29 -6.07
N HIS A 50 5.85 7.63 -5.04
CA HIS A 50 4.72 8.18 -4.27
C HIS A 50 5.04 9.51 -3.59
N PRO A 51 6.20 9.70 -2.92
CA PRO A 51 6.64 11.01 -2.43
C PRO A 51 6.73 12.09 -3.51
N PHE A 52 7.21 11.74 -4.70
CA PHE A 52 7.29 12.64 -5.85
C PHE A 52 5.90 13.00 -6.41
N LEU A 53 5.00 12.02 -6.50
CA LEU A 53 3.63 12.24 -6.94
C LEU A 53 2.84 13.09 -5.93
N ASN A 54 3.06 12.93 -4.64
CA ASN A 54 2.49 13.80 -3.61
C ASN A 54 2.86 15.27 -3.84
N LEU A 55 4.07 15.53 -4.32
CA LEU A 55 4.51 16.89 -4.62
C LEU A 55 3.94 17.43 -5.94
N LEU A 56 3.95 16.64 -7.00
CA LEU A 56 3.64 17.10 -8.36
C LEU A 56 2.19 16.84 -8.79
N LYS A 57 1.57 15.80 -8.27
CA LYS A 57 0.25 15.30 -8.65
C LYS A 57 -0.55 14.84 -7.42
N PRO A 58 -0.75 15.71 -6.40
CA PRO A 58 -1.32 15.29 -5.12
C PRO A 58 -2.69 14.62 -5.27
N ARG A 59 -3.58 15.13 -6.13
CA ARG A 59 -4.89 14.50 -6.36
C ARG A 59 -4.75 13.08 -6.92
N GLN A 60 -3.88 12.88 -7.91
CA GLN A 60 -3.65 11.57 -8.50
C GLN A 60 -3.08 10.59 -7.47
N ASN A 61 -2.13 11.03 -6.63
CA ASN A 61 -1.60 10.18 -5.57
C ASN A 61 -2.64 9.90 -4.49
N THR A 62 -3.51 10.85 -4.16
CA THR A 62 -4.67 10.62 -3.28
C THR A 62 -5.57 9.51 -3.82
N ASP A 63 -5.89 9.53 -5.12
CA ASP A 63 -6.68 8.49 -5.77
C ASP A 63 -5.98 7.12 -5.72
N MET A 64 -4.66 7.08 -5.91
CA MET A 64 -3.86 5.85 -5.79
C MET A 64 -3.90 5.28 -4.37
N VAL A 65 -3.72 6.12 -3.36
CA VAL A 65 -3.78 5.73 -1.96
C VAL A 65 -5.19 5.27 -1.57
N GLN A 66 -6.22 5.95 -2.07
CA GLN A 66 -7.61 5.52 -1.90
C GLN A 66 -7.84 4.14 -2.53
N SER A 67 -7.27 3.89 -3.71
CA SER A 67 -7.31 2.57 -4.35
C SER A 67 -6.65 1.49 -3.49
N MET A 68 -5.51 1.78 -2.84
CA MET A 68 -4.85 0.85 -1.93
C MET A 68 -5.73 0.50 -0.73
N ILE A 69 -6.43 1.48 -0.15
CA ILE A 69 -7.39 1.25 0.95
C ILE A 69 -8.55 0.37 0.47
N ARG A 70 -9.10 0.62 -0.73
CA ARG A 70 -10.15 -0.22 -1.30
C ARG A 70 -9.67 -1.64 -1.59
N HIS A 71 -8.42 -1.81 -2.06
CA HIS A 71 -7.82 -3.13 -2.22
C HIS A 71 -7.76 -3.90 -0.90
N GLN A 72 -7.39 -3.24 0.20
CA GLN A 72 -7.39 -3.85 1.53
C GLN A 72 -8.80 -4.32 1.93
N GLN A 73 -9.81 -3.49 1.74
CA GLN A 73 -11.19 -3.78 2.10
C GLN A 73 -11.81 -4.90 1.25
N GLN A 74 -11.38 -5.04 -0.01
CA GLN A 74 -11.88 -6.01 -0.98
C GLN A 74 -11.03 -7.28 -1.03
N SER A 75 -9.80 -7.24 -0.52
CA SER A 75 -8.92 -8.41 -0.48
C SER A 75 -9.45 -9.45 0.52
N VAL A 76 -9.48 -10.71 0.10
CA VAL A 76 -9.79 -11.84 0.98
C VAL A 76 -8.78 -11.99 2.13
N HIS A 77 -7.61 -11.39 1.99
CA HIS A 77 -6.56 -11.36 3.01
C HIS A 77 -6.69 -10.15 3.94
N GLY A 78 -7.48 -9.15 3.57
CA GLY A 78 -7.61 -7.90 4.31
C GLY A 78 -6.32 -7.08 4.37
N MET A 79 -5.37 -7.32 3.48
CA MET A 79 -4.10 -6.58 3.42
C MET A 79 -4.15 -5.47 2.39
N LEU A 80 -3.43 -4.39 2.67
CA LEU A 80 -3.02 -3.42 1.68
C LEU A 80 -2.20 -4.11 0.58
N PRO A 81 -2.19 -3.59 -0.66
CA PRO A 81 -1.46 -4.24 -1.74
C PRO A 81 0.05 -4.31 -1.46
N VAL A 82 0.66 -5.38 -1.91
CA VAL A 82 2.12 -5.56 -1.96
C VAL A 82 2.59 -5.39 -3.42
N TRP A 83 1.99 -6.17 -4.32
CA TRP A 83 2.24 -6.13 -5.76
C TRP A 83 0.96 -6.43 -6.53
N SER A 84 0.01 -5.52 -6.46
CA SER A 84 -1.33 -5.70 -7.01
C SER A 84 -1.36 -5.43 -8.52
N LEU A 85 -1.87 -6.39 -9.28
CA LEU A 85 -1.99 -6.35 -10.74
C LEU A 85 -3.43 -6.70 -11.18
N MET A 86 -4.17 -5.74 -11.73
CA MET A 86 -5.46 -5.93 -12.38
C MET A 86 -6.44 -6.82 -11.58
N GLY A 87 -6.65 -6.51 -10.31
CA GLY A 87 -7.54 -7.27 -9.42
C GLY A 87 -6.96 -8.59 -8.91
N ASN A 88 -5.65 -8.77 -8.98
CA ASN A 88 -4.93 -9.90 -8.36
C ASN A 88 -3.74 -9.40 -7.57
N GLU A 89 -3.45 -10.06 -6.44
CA GLU A 89 -2.25 -9.78 -5.66
C GLU A 89 -1.13 -10.76 -6.07
N GLY A 90 0.03 -10.20 -6.41
CA GLY A 90 1.18 -10.98 -6.89
C GLY A 90 2.15 -11.42 -5.81
N TRP A 91 2.05 -10.86 -4.59
CA TRP A 91 2.92 -11.18 -3.43
C TRP A 91 4.41 -11.10 -3.75
N CYS A 92 4.79 -10.23 -4.67
CA CYS A 92 6.17 -10.07 -5.06
C CYS A 92 6.88 -9.09 -4.13
N MET A 93 8.15 -9.36 -3.83
CA MET A 93 9.00 -8.60 -2.91
C MET A 93 8.57 -8.69 -1.43
N SER A 94 9.48 -8.30 -0.54
CA SER A 94 9.28 -8.31 0.91
C SER A 94 8.66 -7.00 1.40
N GLY A 95 8.10 -7.03 2.59
CA GLY A 95 7.51 -5.85 3.23
C GLY A 95 6.04 -5.60 2.87
N TYR A 96 5.42 -4.64 3.53
CA TYR A 96 4.05 -4.19 3.28
C TYR A 96 4.01 -2.66 3.05
N HIS A 97 4.87 -2.20 2.16
CA HIS A 97 5.23 -0.78 1.95
C HIS A 97 4.09 0.16 1.51
N ALA A 98 2.89 -0.38 1.22
CA ALA A 98 1.70 0.45 1.08
C ALA A 98 1.50 1.34 2.31
N VAL A 99 1.86 0.86 3.51
CA VAL A 99 1.74 1.66 4.74
C VAL A 99 2.60 2.92 4.68
N SER A 100 3.79 2.82 4.09
CA SER A 100 4.67 3.98 3.88
C SER A 100 4.09 4.99 2.88
N ALA A 101 3.50 4.50 1.79
CA ALA A 101 2.84 5.37 0.80
C ALA A 101 1.63 6.10 1.42
N LEU A 102 0.83 5.40 2.23
CA LEU A 102 -0.28 5.98 2.98
C LEU A 102 0.21 7.01 4.01
N ALA A 103 1.23 6.67 4.79
CA ALA A 103 1.81 7.56 5.80
C ALA A 103 2.31 8.87 5.21
N ASP A 104 3.01 8.80 4.08
CA ASP A 104 3.53 9.97 3.37
C ASP A 104 2.39 10.85 2.82
N ALA A 105 1.35 10.23 2.25
CA ALA A 105 0.17 10.93 1.76
C ALA A 105 -0.58 11.65 2.89
N VAL A 106 -0.83 10.96 4.02
CA VAL A 106 -1.47 11.55 5.21
C VAL A 106 -0.65 12.72 5.74
N ALA A 107 0.66 12.54 5.90
CA ALA A 107 1.55 13.58 6.43
C ALA A 107 1.60 14.84 5.53
N LYS A 108 1.31 14.69 4.23
CA LYS A 108 1.27 15.78 3.24
C LYS A 108 -0.13 16.32 2.98
N GLY A 109 -1.13 15.90 3.77
CA GLY A 109 -2.49 16.44 3.73
C GLY A 109 -3.34 15.90 2.58
N ALA A 110 -3.12 14.66 2.15
CA ALA A 110 -4.03 13.99 1.22
C ALA A 110 -5.44 13.93 1.79
N ASP A 111 -6.44 14.17 0.94
CA ASP A 111 -7.86 14.14 1.31
C ASP A 111 -8.35 12.68 1.42
N ILE A 112 -7.93 12.03 2.50
CA ILE A 112 -8.33 10.66 2.87
C ILE A 112 -8.64 10.61 4.36
N SER A 113 -9.47 9.63 4.75
CA SER A 113 -9.72 9.37 6.17
C SER A 113 -8.46 8.79 6.83
N VAL A 114 -7.84 9.56 7.72
CA VAL A 114 -6.65 9.11 8.48
C VAL A 114 -6.97 7.88 9.32
N GLY A 115 -8.20 7.83 9.88
CA GLY A 115 -8.67 6.67 10.65
C GLY A 115 -8.78 5.40 9.80
N GLU A 116 -9.37 5.48 8.59
CA GLU A 116 -9.43 4.34 7.67
C GLU A 116 -8.01 3.91 7.22
N ALA A 117 -7.15 4.87 6.90
CA ALA A 117 -5.77 4.58 6.53
C ALA A 117 -5.04 3.83 7.66
N LEU A 118 -5.13 4.33 8.90
CA LEU A 118 -4.46 3.69 10.03
C LEU A 118 -5.03 2.30 10.33
N MET A 119 -6.36 2.11 10.25
CA MET A 119 -6.96 0.78 10.40
C MET A 119 -6.47 -0.20 9.34
N ALA A 120 -6.38 0.23 8.08
CA ALA A 120 -5.87 -0.61 6.99
C ALA A 120 -4.38 -0.96 7.18
N MET A 121 -3.58 -0.01 7.65
CA MET A 121 -2.16 -0.20 7.96
C MET A 121 -1.97 -1.18 9.12
N ASP A 122 -2.68 -0.97 10.23
CA ASP A 122 -2.62 -1.85 11.41
C ASP A 122 -3.06 -3.27 11.08
N HIS A 123 -4.18 -3.42 10.37
CA HIS A 123 -4.64 -4.75 9.94
C HIS A 123 -3.58 -5.46 9.07
N THR A 124 -2.97 -4.75 8.13
CA THR A 124 -1.93 -5.29 7.25
C THR A 124 -0.73 -5.80 8.04
N ALA A 125 -0.23 -5.03 8.99
CA ALA A 125 0.90 -5.41 9.85
C ALA A 125 0.59 -6.57 10.81
N ASN A 126 -0.68 -6.95 10.93
CA ASN A 126 -1.13 -7.98 11.86
C ASN A 126 -1.59 -9.29 11.20
N VAL A 127 -1.43 -9.46 9.89
CA VAL A 127 -1.81 -10.69 9.17
C VAL A 127 -0.79 -11.80 9.46
N PRO A 128 -1.13 -12.82 10.27
CA PRO A 128 -0.14 -13.71 10.88
C PRO A 128 0.53 -14.67 9.89
N TYR A 129 -0.14 -14.99 8.80
CA TYR A 129 0.37 -15.92 7.77
C TYR A 129 1.20 -15.23 6.68
N TYR A 130 1.32 -13.90 6.71
CA TYR A 130 2.14 -13.19 5.74
C TYR A 130 3.60 -13.27 6.14
N GLU A 131 4.43 -13.78 5.28
CA GLU A 131 5.90 -13.85 5.23
C GLU A 131 6.64 -13.68 6.60
N GLY A 132 6.31 -14.53 7.57
CA GLY A 132 6.97 -14.54 8.89
C GLY A 132 6.56 -13.40 9.85
N VAL A 133 5.48 -12.66 9.57
CA VAL A 133 4.97 -11.59 10.45
C VAL A 133 4.72 -12.09 11.88
N GLU A 134 4.12 -13.28 12.05
CA GLU A 134 3.87 -13.83 13.38
C GLU A 134 5.18 -14.05 14.17
N ALA A 135 6.21 -14.58 13.51
CA ALA A 135 7.51 -14.77 14.14
C ALA A 135 8.19 -13.43 14.41
N TYR A 136 8.13 -12.49 13.48
CA TYR A 136 8.66 -11.15 13.64
C TYR A 136 8.07 -10.46 14.88
N LYS A 137 6.76 -10.49 15.05
CA LYS A 137 6.08 -9.88 16.22
C LYS A 137 6.48 -10.54 17.55
N ARG A 138 6.71 -11.84 17.54
CA ARG A 138 7.07 -12.60 18.75
C ARG A 138 8.56 -12.48 19.10
N LEU A 139 9.44 -12.50 18.09
CA LEU A 139 10.89 -12.63 18.25
C LEU A 139 11.65 -11.31 18.02
N GLY A 140 11.01 -10.33 17.38
CA GLY A 140 11.65 -9.10 16.92
C GLY A 140 12.42 -9.25 15.60
N TYR A 141 12.36 -10.40 14.95
CA TYR A 141 12.97 -10.65 13.65
C TYR A 141 12.26 -11.81 12.92
N VAL A 142 12.42 -11.87 11.61
CA VAL A 142 11.96 -13.00 10.78
C VAL A 142 13.05 -14.07 10.76
N PRO A 143 12.78 -15.32 11.21
CA PRO A 143 13.75 -16.42 11.14
C PRO A 143 14.05 -16.84 9.70
N PHE A 144 15.28 -17.29 9.46
CA PHE A 144 15.74 -17.74 8.12
C PHE A 144 14.93 -18.91 7.54
N ASP A 145 14.41 -19.77 8.39
CA ASP A 145 13.58 -20.91 7.98
C ASP A 145 12.14 -20.52 7.58
N GLN A 146 11.75 -19.28 7.82
CA GLN A 146 10.42 -18.75 7.46
C GLN A 146 10.44 -17.81 6.24
N SER A 147 11.60 -17.29 5.86
CA SER A 147 11.77 -16.49 4.65
C SER A 147 13.20 -16.58 4.14
N GLY A 148 13.35 -16.85 2.85
CA GLY A 148 14.66 -16.81 2.19
C GLY A 148 15.32 -15.43 2.17
N THR A 149 14.54 -14.38 2.44
CA THR A 149 14.99 -12.98 2.54
C THR A 149 14.87 -12.42 3.96
N ALA A 150 14.95 -13.28 4.98
CA ALA A 150 14.64 -12.97 6.38
C ALA A 150 15.30 -11.71 6.93
N ALA A 151 16.57 -11.46 6.62
CA ALA A 151 17.27 -10.26 7.06
C ALA A 151 16.68 -8.97 6.44
N SER A 152 16.44 -8.98 5.13
CA SER A 152 15.80 -7.88 4.42
C SER A 152 14.37 -7.66 4.93
N THR A 153 13.58 -8.73 4.99
CA THR A 153 12.19 -8.69 5.47
C THR A 153 12.08 -8.13 6.89
N THR A 154 13.00 -8.49 7.78
CA THR A 154 13.06 -7.94 9.14
C THR A 154 13.25 -6.41 9.14
N LEU A 155 14.15 -5.92 8.30
CA LEU A 155 14.43 -4.48 8.22
C LEU A 155 13.29 -3.70 7.56
N GLU A 156 12.68 -4.28 6.53
CA GLU A 156 11.54 -3.68 5.84
C GLU A 156 10.33 -3.58 6.79
N TYR A 157 10.03 -4.62 7.57
CA TYR A 157 8.95 -4.57 8.58
C TYR A 157 9.21 -3.53 9.66
N ALA A 158 10.44 -3.40 10.14
CA ALA A 158 10.77 -2.39 11.14
C ALA A 158 10.56 -0.96 10.62
N TYR A 159 10.85 -0.73 9.34
CA TYR A 159 10.56 0.55 8.68
C TYR A 159 9.06 0.75 8.50
N ASP A 160 8.33 -0.24 8.02
CA ASP A 160 6.89 -0.18 7.81
C ASP A 160 6.15 0.10 9.14
N ASP A 161 6.50 -0.59 10.22
CA ASP A 161 5.96 -0.36 11.57
C ASP A 161 6.24 1.06 12.07
N TRP A 162 7.44 1.57 11.80
CA TRP A 162 7.77 2.96 12.13
C TRP A 162 6.84 3.95 11.40
N THR A 163 6.47 3.70 10.14
CA THR A 163 5.55 4.58 9.41
C THR A 163 4.13 4.51 9.97
N ILE A 164 3.68 3.34 10.42
CA ILE A 164 2.40 3.17 11.13
C ILE A 164 2.40 3.98 12.44
N TYR A 165 3.44 3.82 13.24
CA TYR A 165 3.62 4.59 14.47
C TYR A 165 3.57 6.10 14.22
N ARG A 166 4.28 6.60 13.18
CA ARG A 166 4.28 8.02 12.81
C ARG A 166 2.89 8.51 12.41
N THR A 167 2.12 7.69 11.70
CA THR A 167 0.74 8.01 11.31
C THR A 167 -0.18 8.06 12.54
N ALA A 168 -0.04 7.13 13.46
CA ALA A 168 -0.82 7.12 14.71
C ALA A 168 -0.59 8.37 15.55
N LEU A 169 0.63 8.92 15.57
CA LEU A 169 0.93 10.18 16.27
C LEU A 169 0.17 11.37 15.69
N LEU A 170 -0.14 11.36 14.38
CA LEU A 170 -0.90 12.46 13.75
C LEU A 170 -2.37 12.48 14.19
N LEU A 171 -2.91 11.34 14.64
CA LEU A 171 -4.27 11.26 15.20
C LEU A 171 -4.35 11.70 16.67
N SER A 172 -3.23 11.76 17.36
CA SER A 172 -3.17 12.15 18.78
C SER A 172 -2.91 13.64 19.00
N LEU A 173 -2.76 14.39 17.92
CA LEU A 173 -2.60 15.84 17.91
C LEU A 173 -3.90 16.54 17.51
#